data_7d55af8f5a0d79f98172de6ae454d9aa
#
_entry.id   7d55af8f5a0d79f98172de6ae454d9aa
#
_cell.length_a   1.000
_cell.length_b   1.000
_cell.length_c   1.000
_cell.angle_alpha   90.00
_cell.angle_beta   90.00
_cell.angle_gamma   90.00
#
_symmetry.space_group_name_H-M   'P 1'
#
loop_
_entity.id
_entity.type
_entity.pdbx_description
1 polymer ?
#
loop_
_entity_poly.entity_id
_entity_poly.type
_entity_poly.pdbx_seq_one_letter_code
_entity_poly.pdbx_strand_id
1 'polypeptide(L)'
;ILWGAGHNADVAKRVKSIAYPGWMNYFDMVGIRDYKQPFKYVPCASCMHPALAKKYPIRNKVIWFEHKKQLIKATNFGSDSIPRFINSGGNMEQTIELLGSAETIITNSYHGAYWGALLGRKVIVTEPWSTKFYGLKHKPYILTKLQVWNDIIDDVATYPHALEECVQLTKNYWQEVQQL
;
A
#
# COMPACT_ATOMS: atom_id res chain seq x y z
N ILE A 1 15.28 -14.56 12.89
CA ILE A 1 14.64 -14.16 11.63
C ILE A 1 13.78 -12.92 11.86
N LEU A 2 13.91 -11.92 11.00
CA LEU A 2 13.05 -10.75 10.97
C LEU A 2 12.26 -10.75 9.65
N TRP A 3 10.92 -10.69 9.73
CA TRP A 3 10.05 -10.76 8.57
C TRP A 3 9.09 -9.57 8.50
N GLY A 4 9.07 -8.91 7.34
CA GLY A 4 8.10 -7.85 7.04
C GLY A 4 8.30 -6.55 7.82
N ALA A 5 9.48 -6.35 8.39
CA ALA A 5 9.84 -5.06 8.97
C ALA A 5 9.80 -3.95 7.91
N GLY A 6 9.61 -2.73 8.34
CA GLY A 6 9.57 -1.60 7.41
C GLY A 6 9.64 -0.27 8.12
N HIS A 7 10.14 0.72 7.42
CA HIS A 7 10.26 2.06 7.93
C HIS A 7 8.88 2.71 8.10
N ASN A 8 8.68 3.38 9.22
CA ASN A 8 7.41 4.02 9.56
C ASN A 8 7.67 5.30 10.37
N ALA A 9 8.34 6.27 9.77
CA ALA A 9 8.53 7.58 10.38
C ALA A 9 7.47 8.57 9.90
N ASP A 10 7.19 9.56 10.75
CA ASP A 10 6.31 10.67 10.41
C ASP A 10 6.96 11.55 9.33
N VAL A 11 6.25 11.78 8.23
CA VAL A 11 6.72 12.61 7.12
C VAL A 11 6.92 14.07 7.56
N ALA A 12 6.14 14.56 8.52
CA ALA A 12 6.27 15.91 9.06
C ALA A 12 7.64 16.15 9.71
N LYS A 13 8.32 15.10 10.18
CA LYS A 13 9.66 15.17 10.78
C LYS A 13 10.79 15.28 9.72
N ARG A 14 10.48 15.48 8.46
CA ARG A 14 11.44 15.64 7.35
C ARG A 14 12.55 14.58 7.36
N VAL A 15 12.17 13.31 7.43
CA VAL A 15 13.11 12.20 7.37
C VAL A 15 13.78 12.20 5.99
N LYS A 16 15.06 12.58 5.95
CA LYS A 16 15.83 12.72 4.69
C LYS A 16 16.25 11.39 4.10
N SER A 17 16.33 10.35 4.91
CA SER A 17 16.70 9.00 4.47
C SER A 17 16.00 7.94 5.30
N ILE A 18 15.73 6.79 4.68
CA ILE A 18 15.29 5.58 5.40
C ILE A 18 16.54 4.94 5.99
N ALA A 19 16.61 4.91 7.33
CA ALA A 19 17.68 4.25 8.06
C ALA A 19 17.10 3.10 8.89
N TYR A 20 17.80 1.97 8.85
CA TYR A 20 17.46 0.80 9.65
C TYR A 20 18.40 0.69 10.85
N PRO A 21 17.91 0.33 12.04
CA PRO A 21 18.77 0.21 13.22
C PRO A 21 19.77 -0.94 13.06
N GLY A 22 21.00 -0.71 13.54
CA GLY A 22 22.11 -1.67 13.39
C GLY A 22 21.85 -3.04 14.03
N TRP A 23 20.97 -3.12 15.05
CA TRP A 23 20.60 -4.39 15.67
C TRP A 23 19.92 -5.37 14.70
N MET A 24 19.40 -4.91 13.56
CA MET A 24 18.83 -5.80 12.53
C MET A 24 19.88 -6.77 11.95
N ASN A 25 21.17 -6.41 11.99
CA ASN A 25 22.24 -7.27 11.55
C ASN A 25 22.54 -8.45 12.48
N TYR A 26 21.90 -8.54 13.65
CA TYR A 26 22.00 -9.67 14.55
C TYR A 26 21.04 -10.81 14.22
N PHE A 27 20.20 -10.64 13.22
CA PHE A 27 19.31 -11.71 12.73
C PHE A 27 19.97 -12.47 11.58
N ASP A 28 19.84 -13.79 11.57
CA ASP A 28 20.37 -14.64 10.48
C ASP A 28 19.73 -14.29 9.14
N MET A 29 18.46 -13.90 9.17
CA MET A 29 17.75 -13.42 7.99
C MET A 29 16.89 -12.20 8.30
N VAL A 30 16.96 -11.22 7.38
CA VAL A 30 16.18 -9.97 7.46
C VAL A 30 15.42 -9.74 6.17
N GLY A 31 14.09 -9.83 6.26
CA GLY A 31 13.16 -9.46 5.20
C GLY A 31 12.45 -8.16 5.52
N ILE A 32 12.54 -7.17 4.65
CA ILE A 32 11.89 -5.87 4.80
C ILE A 32 10.93 -5.58 3.66
N ARG A 33 9.85 -4.86 3.96
CA ARG A 33 8.82 -4.51 2.98
C ARG A 33 9.13 -3.26 2.14
N ASP A 34 10.22 -2.55 2.48
CA ASP A 34 10.59 -1.34 1.75
C ASP A 34 11.54 -1.71 0.60
N TYR A 35 11.11 -1.38 -0.62
CA TYR A 35 11.82 -1.74 -1.84
C TYR A 35 13.07 -0.89 -2.05
N LYS A 36 14.14 -1.49 -2.62
CA LYS A 36 15.46 -0.87 -2.87
C LYS A 36 16.15 -0.35 -1.59
N GLN A 37 16.05 -1.12 -0.52
CA GLN A 37 16.76 -0.88 0.73
C GLN A 37 17.85 -1.92 0.98
N PRO A 38 18.75 -1.75 1.97
CA PRO A 38 19.91 -2.61 2.17
C PRO A 38 19.62 -4.09 2.46
N PHE A 39 18.43 -4.40 2.96
CA PHE A 39 18.02 -5.77 3.27
C PHE A 39 17.16 -6.38 2.16
N LYS A 40 16.95 -7.70 2.24
CA LYS A 40 16.13 -8.43 1.27
C LYS A 40 14.70 -7.89 1.25
N TYR A 41 14.23 -7.54 0.07
CA TYR A 41 12.84 -7.11 -0.11
C TYR A 41 11.89 -8.31 0.05
N VAL A 42 11.02 -8.22 1.03
CA VAL A 42 9.94 -9.18 1.28
C VAL A 42 8.65 -8.39 1.49
N PRO A 43 7.69 -8.47 0.57
CA PRO A 43 6.47 -7.67 0.66
C PRO A 43 5.65 -8.02 1.90
N CYS A 44 4.71 -7.16 2.26
CA CYS A 44 3.81 -7.43 3.37
C CYS A 44 3.08 -8.76 3.15
N ALA A 45 3.17 -9.69 4.11
CA ALA A 45 2.60 -11.04 4.03
C ALA A 45 1.08 -11.07 3.79
N SER A 46 0.38 -9.95 3.96
CA SER A 46 -1.04 -9.83 3.62
C SER A 46 -1.34 -10.07 2.14
N CYS A 47 -0.34 -10.04 1.25
CA CYS A 47 -0.49 -10.47 -0.15
C CYS A 47 -0.91 -11.95 -0.29
N MET A 48 -0.65 -12.76 0.72
CA MET A 48 -1.02 -14.18 0.74
C MET A 48 -2.51 -14.43 1.03
N HIS A 49 -3.28 -13.38 1.34
CA HIS A 49 -4.71 -13.54 1.64
C HIS A 49 -5.49 -13.92 0.37
N PRO A 50 -6.29 -15.03 0.41
CA PRO A 50 -6.93 -15.60 -0.78
C PRO A 50 -7.93 -14.65 -1.46
N ALA A 51 -8.52 -13.72 -0.73
CA ALA A 51 -9.42 -12.73 -1.31
C ALA A 51 -8.75 -11.85 -2.38
N LEU A 52 -7.44 -11.60 -2.27
CA LEU A 52 -6.71 -10.81 -3.29
C LEU A 52 -6.65 -11.49 -4.67
N ALA A 53 -6.75 -12.82 -4.71
CA ALA A 53 -6.77 -13.58 -5.96
C ALA A 53 -8.14 -13.65 -6.64
N LYS A 54 -9.20 -13.18 -5.97
CA LYS A 54 -10.55 -13.13 -6.53
C LYS A 54 -10.67 -11.99 -7.56
N LYS A 55 -11.53 -12.19 -8.55
CA LYS A 55 -11.92 -11.12 -9.49
C LYS A 55 -13.12 -10.37 -8.94
N TYR A 56 -13.05 -9.06 -8.92
CA TYR A 56 -14.12 -8.19 -8.43
C TYR A 56 -14.64 -7.31 -9.58
N PRO A 57 -15.95 -7.28 -9.83
CA PRO A 57 -16.55 -6.39 -10.82
C PRO A 57 -16.41 -4.93 -10.35
N ILE A 58 -16.10 -4.04 -11.28
CA ILE A 58 -16.05 -2.60 -11.00
C ILE A 58 -17.48 -2.10 -10.80
N ARG A 59 -17.75 -1.54 -9.62
CA ARG A 59 -19.01 -0.92 -9.23
C ARG A 59 -18.90 0.58 -8.99
N ASN A 60 -17.66 1.03 -8.68
CA ASN A 60 -17.36 2.42 -8.38
C ASN A 60 -16.22 2.91 -9.27
N LYS A 61 -16.40 4.06 -9.92
CA LYS A 61 -15.33 4.68 -10.69
C LYS A 61 -14.19 5.15 -9.77
N VAL A 62 -14.55 5.74 -8.63
CA VAL A 62 -13.61 6.24 -7.62
C VAL A 62 -14.18 5.96 -6.23
N ILE A 63 -13.33 5.61 -5.30
CA ILE A 63 -13.63 5.56 -3.87
C ILE A 63 -12.58 6.30 -3.05
N TRP A 64 -12.98 6.80 -1.87
CA TRP A 64 -12.09 7.23 -0.81
C TRP A 64 -11.94 6.10 0.20
N PHE A 65 -10.68 5.71 0.49
CA PHE A 65 -10.39 4.73 1.53
C PHE A 65 -9.39 5.30 2.54
N GLU A 66 -9.89 5.70 3.70
CA GLU A 66 -9.19 6.53 4.67
C GLU A 66 -8.62 5.76 5.84
N HIS A 67 -7.52 6.25 6.39
CA HIS A 67 -6.97 5.74 7.64
C HIS A 67 -7.79 6.25 8.84
N LYS A 68 -8.20 5.35 9.77
CA LYS A 68 -9.11 5.66 10.90
C LYS A 68 -8.68 6.81 11.81
N LYS A 69 -7.37 7.09 11.90
CA LYS A 69 -6.81 8.14 12.76
C LYS A 69 -6.41 9.40 11.99
N GLN A 70 -6.50 9.38 10.67
CA GLN A 70 -6.04 10.45 9.79
C GLN A 70 -7.07 10.61 8.67
N LEU A 71 -8.21 11.21 9.00
CA LEU A 71 -9.22 11.50 7.99
C LEU A 71 -8.72 12.57 7.02
N ILE A 72 -8.96 12.37 5.75
CA ILE A 72 -8.56 13.31 4.71
C ILE A 72 -9.44 14.57 4.80
N LYS A 73 -8.80 15.72 4.90
CA LYS A 73 -9.50 17.01 4.91
C LYS A 73 -9.96 17.34 3.50
N ALA A 74 -11.22 17.06 3.19
CA ALA A 74 -11.82 17.10 1.87
C ALA A 74 -11.94 18.50 1.22
N THR A 75 -11.35 19.55 1.77
CA THR A 75 -11.57 20.94 1.33
C THR A 75 -11.10 21.26 -0.09
N ASN A 76 -10.29 20.37 -0.71
CA ASN A 76 -9.69 20.63 -2.04
C ASN A 76 -10.06 19.61 -3.12
N PHE A 77 -10.96 18.66 -2.87
CA PHE A 77 -11.09 17.49 -3.74
C PHE A 77 -12.44 17.32 -4.42
N GLY A 78 -13.26 18.33 -4.44
CA GLY A 78 -14.50 18.42 -5.24
C GLY A 78 -15.27 17.12 -5.38
N SER A 79 -16.38 17.05 -4.70
CA SER A 79 -17.52 16.14 -4.86
C SER A 79 -17.83 15.32 -3.62
N ASP A 80 -18.88 15.74 -2.92
CA ASP A 80 -19.56 14.98 -1.86
C ASP A 80 -20.18 13.65 -2.39
N SER A 81 -20.08 13.40 -3.70
CA SER A 81 -20.66 12.25 -4.38
C SER A 81 -19.75 11.01 -4.41
N ILE A 82 -18.45 11.12 -4.04
CA ILE A 82 -17.55 9.95 -4.04
C ILE A 82 -17.73 9.16 -2.74
N PRO A 83 -18.03 7.85 -2.82
CA PRO A 83 -18.17 7.01 -1.62
C PRO A 83 -16.90 7.02 -0.76
N ARG A 84 -17.09 7.23 0.55
CA ARG A 84 -15.99 7.29 1.54
C ARG A 84 -16.08 6.12 2.50
N PHE A 85 -14.95 5.48 2.72
CA PHE A 85 -14.82 4.33 3.61
C PHE A 85 -13.62 4.50 4.53
N ILE A 86 -13.76 4.04 5.76
CA ILE A 86 -12.72 4.15 6.78
C ILE A 86 -12.11 2.77 7.02
N ASN A 87 -10.78 2.68 6.99
CA ASN A 87 -10.05 1.50 7.42
C ASN A 87 -10.12 1.36 8.95
N SER A 88 -11.21 0.79 9.44
CA SER A 88 -11.48 0.59 10.87
C SER A 88 -10.82 -0.65 11.45
N GLY A 89 -10.19 -1.50 10.61
CA GLY A 89 -9.60 -2.77 11.02
C GLY A 89 -10.63 -3.91 11.16
N GLY A 90 -11.74 -3.83 10.41
CA GLY A 90 -12.76 -4.86 10.32
C GLY A 90 -12.32 -6.08 9.49
N ASN A 91 -13.28 -6.78 8.89
CA ASN A 91 -13.04 -7.96 8.08
C ASN A 91 -12.18 -7.63 6.85
N MET A 92 -11.03 -8.30 6.75
CA MET A 92 -10.06 -8.09 5.67
C MET A 92 -10.65 -8.47 4.30
N GLU A 93 -11.43 -9.54 4.23
CA GLU A 93 -12.05 -9.98 2.98
C GLU A 93 -13.03 -8.94 2.43
N GLN A 94 -13.90 -8.40 3.29
CA GLN A 94 -14.83 -7.33 2.91
C GLN A 94 -14.09 -6.05 2.48
N THR A 95 -12.99 -5.73 3.15
CA THR A 95 -12.15 -4.59 2.76
C THR A 95 -11.52 -4.79 1.39
N ILE A 96 -11.00 -5.98 1.11
CA ILE A 96 -10.42 -6.32 -0.21
C ILE A 96 -11.50 -6.31 -1.30
N GLU A 97 -12.70 -6.85 -1.04
CA GLU A 97 -13.83 -6.78 -1.96
C GLU A 97 -14.20 -5.33 -2.29
N LEU A 98 -14.31 -4.49 -1.26
CA LEU A 98 -14.58 -3.06 -1.44
C LEU A 98 -13.53 -2.39 -2.34
N LEU A 99 -12.25 -2.56 -2.03
CA LEU A 99 -11.16 -2.01 -2.84
C LEU A 99 -11.16 -2.59 -4.26
N GLY A 100 -11.44 -3.89 -4.39
CA GLY A 100 -11.56 -4.57 -5.67
C GLY A 100 -12.74 -4.09 -6.52
N SER A 101 -13.78 -3.53 -5.91
CA SER A 101 -14.94 -3.00 -6.62
C SER A 101 -14.75 -1.60 -7.21
N ALA A 102 -13.61 -0.96 -6.95
CA ALA A 102 -13.29 0.37 -7.47
C ALA A 102 -12.32 0.29 -8.67
N GLU A 103 -12.46 1.20 -9.62
CA GLU A 103 -11.44 1.42 -10.66
C GLU A 103 -10.26 2.20 -10.09
N THR A 104 -10.55 3.27 -9.35
CA THR A 104 -9.55 4.14 -8.72
C THR A 104 -9.79 4.24 -7.22
N ILE A 105 -8.71 4.13 -6.46
CA ILE A 105 -8.71 4.24 -5.00
C ILE A 105 -7.89 5.47 -4.61
N ILE A 106 -8.54 6.44 -3.96
CA ILE A 106 -7.87 7.57 -3.32
C ILE A 106 -7.73 7.24 -1.84
N THR A 107 -6.51 7.27 -1.31
CA THR A 107 -6.27 6.78 0.05
C THR A 107 -5.10 7.49 0.75
N ASN A 108 -5.15 7.52 2.07
CA ASN A 108 -4.02 7.77 2.97
C ASN A 108 -3.75 6.58 3.90
N SER A 109 -4.36 5.42 3.59
CA SER A 109 -4.10 4.16 4.28
C SER A 109 -3.04 3.34 3.56
N TYR A 110 -2.00 2.88 4.27
CA TYR A 110 -0.95 2.03 3.69
C TYR A 110 -1.54 0.76 3.05
N HIS A 111 -2.42 0.05 3.75
CA HIS A 111 -3.05 -1.14 3.18
C HIS A 111 -4.02 -0.81 2.05
N GLY A 112 -4.68 0.34 2.08
CA GLY A 112 -5.47 0.82 0.94
C GLY A 112 -4.61 0.97 -0.32
N ALA A 113 -3.42 1.56 -0.17
CA ALA A 113 -2.48 1.68 -1.29
C ALA A 113 -1.90 0.34 -1.73
N TYR A 114 -1.44 -0.48 -0.77
CA TYR A 114 -0.82 -1.76 -1.05
C TYR A 114 -1.80 -2.75 -1.71
N TRP A 115 -2.95 -3.00 -1.09
CA TRP A 115 -3.95 -3.93 -1.64
C TRP A 115 -4.59 -3.42 -2.93
N GLY A 116 -4.78 -2.09 -3.06
CA GLY A 116 -5.25 -1.51 -4.32
C GLY A 116 -4.32 -1.80 -5.49
N ALA A 117 -3.00 -1.66 -5.28
CA ALA A 117 -1.99 -2.00 -6.27
C ALA A 117 -1.98 -3.51 -6.60
N LEU A 118 -2.10 -4.40 -5.58
CA LEU A 118 -2.19 -5.85 -5.77
C LEU A 118 -3.45 -6.28 -6.54
N LEU A 119 -4.54 -5.53 -6.41
CA LEU A 119 -5.79 -5.76 -7.14
C LEU A 119 -5.76 -5.16 -8.56
N GLY A 120 -4.63 -4.59 -9.00
CA GLY A 120 -4.47 -3.96 -10.30
C GLY A 120 -5.30 -2.68 -10.47
N ARG A 121 -5.62 -1.99 -9.37
CA ARG A 121 -6.40 -0.73 -9.39
C ARG A 121 -5.49 0.48 -9.54
N LYS A 122 -6.02 1.57 -10.08
CA LYS A 122 -5.36 2.88 -10.02
C LYS A 122 -5.34 3.34 -8.56
N VAL A 123 -4.17 3.72 -8.05
CA VAL A 123 -4.03 4.11 -6.64
C VAL A 123 -3.41 5.49 -6.52
N ILE A 124 -4.13 6.39 -5.90
CA ILE A 124 -3.70 7.75 -5.59
C ILE A 124 -3.58 7.89 -4.08
N VAL A 125 -2.38 8.18 -3.61
CA VAL A 125 -2.15 8.48 -2.19
C VAL A 125 -2.17 9.99 -1.99
N THR A 126 -3.03 10.44 -1.09
CA THR A 126 -3.11 11.85 -0.68
C THR A 126 -2.68 11.99 0.78
N GLU A 127 -2.12 13.13 1.12
CA GLU A 127 -1.68 13.46 2.49
C GLU A 127 -0.88 12.31 3.15
N PRO A 128 0.22 11.82 2.54
CA PRO A 128 1.00 10.75 3.13
C PRO A 128 1.60 11.21 4.45
N TRP A 129 1.17 10.59 5.54
CA TRP A 129 1.60 10.95 6.90
C TRP A 129 2.80 10.13 7.39
N SER A 130 3.21 9.10 6.63
CA SER A 130 4.29 8.20 7.01
C SER A 130 5.17 7.85 5.79
N THR A 131 6.45 7.63 6.05
CA THR A 131 7.45 7.24 5.04
C THR A 131 7.16 5.90 4.35
N LYS A 132 6.34 5.04 4.94
CA LYS A 132 5.99 3.71 4.39
C LYS A 132 5.36 3.73 3.00
N PHE A 133 4.75 4.84 2.59
CA PHE A 133 4.18 4.97 1.24
C PHE A 133 5.25 5.04 0.15
N TYR A 134 6.42 5.56 0.49
CA TYR A 134 7.54 5.72 -0.45
C TYR A 134 8.36 4.43 -0.64
N GLY A 135 8.21 3.48 0.29
CA GLY A 135 8.87 2.17 0.24
C GLY A 135 8.13 1.13 -0.61
N LEU A 136 6.94 1.42 -1.11
CA LEU A 136 6.19 0.47 -1.94
C LEU A 136 6.90 0.23 -3.28
N LYS A 137 7.06 -1.05 -3.69
CA LYS A 137 7.61 -1.42 -4.99
C LYS A 137 6.68 -1.01 -6.12
N HIS A 138 5.40 -1.34 -6.00
CA HIS A 138 4.32 -0.92 -6.90
C HIS A 138 3.82 0.43 -6.43
N LYS A 139 4.46 1.48 -6.94
CA LYS A 139 4.30 2.84 -6.43
C LYS A 139 2.93 3.41 -6.75
N PRO A 140 2.15 3.82 -5.74
CA PRO A 140 0.95 4.62 -5.99
C PRO A 140 1.36 6.01 -6.50
N TYR A 141 0.46 6.69 -7.16
CA TYR A 141 0.64 8.12 -7.44
C TYR A 141 0.54 8.91 -6.13
N ILE A 142 1.54 9.70 -5.80
CA ILE A 142 1.54 10.56 -4.60
C ILE A 142 1.06 11.94 -5.01
N LEU A 143 -0.16 12.29 -4.60
CA LEU A 143 -0.77 13.57 -4.94
C LEU A 143 -0.10 14.71 -4.16
N THR A 144 0.30 15.74 -4.85
CA THR A 144 0.82 16.97 -4.22
C THR A 144 -0.35 17.90 -3.83
N LYS A 145 -0.10 18.84 -2.91
CA LYS A 145 -1.12 19.79 -2.42
C LYS A 145 -1.71 20.70 -3.52
N LEU A 146 -1.01 20.84 -4.64
CA LEU A 146 -1.40 21.71 -5.75
C LEU A 146 -2.14 20.98 -6.87
N GLN A 147 -2.22 19.65 -6.80
CA GLN A 147 -2.84 18.82 -7.83
C GLN A 147 -4.27 18.45 -7.48
N VAL A 148 -5.10 18.39 -8.49
CA VAL A 148 -6.45 17.82 -8.40
C VAL A 148 -6.38 16.39 -8.91
N TRP A 149 -6.89 15.42 -8.15
CA TRP A 149 -6.80 14.00 -8.50
C TRP A 149 -7.45 13.66 -9.85
N ASN A 150 -8.50 14.41 -10.23
CA ASN A 150 -9.22 14.18 -11.49
C ASN A 150 -8.36 14.49 -12.72
N ASP A 151 -7.44 15.43 -12.60
CA ASP A 151 -6.58 15.85 -13.71
C ASP A 151 -5.44 14.85 -13.99
N ILE A 152 -5.13 13.99 -13.02
CA ILE A 152 -4.01 13.04 -13.11
C ILE A 152 -4.47 11.56 -13.18
N ILE A 153 -5.77 11.30 -13.13
CA ILE A 153 -6.29 9.94 -13.01
C ILE A 153 -5.87 9.02 -14.17
N ASP A 154 -5.70 9.56 -15.35
CA ASP A 154 -5.29 8.82 -16.53
C ASP A 154 -3.79 8.49 -16.56
N ASP A 155 -2.98 9.26 -15.82
CA ASP A 155 -1.54 9.06 -15.68
C ASP A 155 -1.20 8.05 -14.57
N VAL A 156 -2.19 7.60 -13.79
CA VAL A 156 -1.97 6.66 -12.67
C VAL A 156 -1.70 5.26 -13.20
N ALA A 157 -0.50 4.76 -12.93
CA ALA A 157 -0.10 3.41 -13.31
C ALA A 157 -0.89 2.33 -12.57
N THR A 158 -1.14 1.22 -13.27
CA THR A 158 -1.65 -0.03 -12.70
C THR A 158 -0.59 -1.13 -12.81
N TYR A 159 -0.69 -2.15 -11.94
CA TYR A 159 0.29 -3.22 -11.84
C TYR A 159 -0.37 -4.59 -11.93
N PRO A 160 -0.68 -5.09 -13.13
CA PRO A 160 -1.47 -6.32 -13.32
C PRO A 160 -0.83 -7.58 -12.74
N HIS A 161 0.49 -7.61 -12.59
CA HIS A 161 1.25 -8.75 -12.05
C HIS A 161 1.73 -8.54 -10.60
N ALA A 162 1.33 -7.46 -9.94
CA ALA A 162 1.80 -7.11 -8.60
C ALA A 162 1.51 -8.18 -7.56
N LEU A 163 0.31 -8.77 -7.58
CA LEU A 163 -0.08 -9.83 -6.65
C LEU A 163 0.78 -11.08 -6.83
N GLU A 164 0.89 -11.56 -8.06
CA GLU A 164 1.66 -12.76 -8.40
C GLU A 164 3.12 -12.61 -7.96
N GLU A 165 3.74 -11.49 -8.28
CA GLU A 165 5.10 -11.18 -7.87
C GLU A 165 5.26 -11.15 -6.34
N CYS A 166 4.37 -10.46 -5.63
CA CYS A 166 4.45 -10.38 -4.17
C CYS A 166 4.26 -11.74 -3.49
N VAL A 167 3.33 -12.56 -4.00
CA VAL A 167 3.11 -13.93 -3.52
C VAL A 167 4.35 -14.78 -3.72
N GLN A 168 4.98 -14.71 -4.91
CA GLN A 168 6.18 -15.49 -5.21
C GLN A 168 7.37 -15.08 -4.32
N LEU A 169 7.61 -13.79 -4.14
CA LEU A 169 8.67 -13.29 -3.26
C LEU A 169 8.47 -13.72 -1.80
N THR A 170 7.22 -13.70 -1.33
CA THR A 170 6.89 -14.14 0.03
C THR A 170 7.11 -15.65 0.20
N LYS A 171 6.73 -16.47 -0.78
CA LYS A 171 6.97 -17.92 -0.78
C LYS A 171 8.47 -18.26 -0.81
N ASN A 172 9.23 -17.58 -1.67
CA ASN A 172 10.67 -17.79 -1.77
C ASN A 172 11.38 -17.50 -0.43
N TYR A 173 11.01 -16.39 0.22
CA TYR A 173 11.56 -16.07 1.53
C TYR A 173 11.19 -17.10 2.59
N TRP A 174 9.97 -17.62 2.59
CA TRP A 174 9.56 -18.69 3.47
C TRP A 174 10.38 -19.97 3.26
N GLN A 175 10.64 -20.35 1.99
CA GLN A 175 11.47 -21.53 1.69
C GLN A 175 12.90 -21.37 2.21
N GLU A 176 13.49 -20.19 2.12
CA GLU A 176 14.81 -19.91 2.68
C GLU A 176 14.81 -20.01 4.20
N VAL A 177 13.77 -19.47 4.86
CA VAL A 177 13.58 -19.60 6.33
C VAL A 177 13.53 -21.05 6.79
N GLN A 178 12.94 -21.95 5.99
CA GLN A 178 12.85 -23.37 6.32
C GLN A 178 14.19 -24.13 6.18
N GLN A 179 15.20 -23.51 5.58
CA GLN A 179 16.54 -24.09 5.40
C GLN A 179 17.54 -23.68 6.50
N LEU A 180 17.15 -22.80 7.42
CA LEU A 180 17.90 -22.42 8.61
C LEU A 180 17.76 -23.46 9.73
#